data_78cedfdff621a0a259d36c5d7d80088c
#
_entry.id   78cedfdff621a0a259d36c5d7d80088c
#
_cell.length_a   1.000
_cell.length_b   1.000
_cell.length_c   1.000
_cell.angle_alpha   90.00
_cell.angle_beta   90.00
_cell.angle_gamma   90.00
#
_symmetry.space_group_name_H-M   'P 1'
#
loop_
_entity.id
_entity.type
_entity.pdbx_description
1 polymer ?
#
loop_
_entity_poly.entity_id
_entity_poly.type
_entity_poly.pdbx_seq_one_letter_code
_entity_poly.pdbx_strand_id
1 'polypeptide(L)'
;MGLGIPLGIHFMTIHRTATCSWSLQPSSAAELVDSLRRTGLQAVQLALSPVVGDPEQWDEVFDRLDGEGIEIISGMMEPLGEDYSSLEAIATTGGVRPDATWEGNLRMAHAIADCAAAHGIDLVTLHAGFIPKDPGDPERSTMLDRLHRVVEVFADREVRVAFETGQETSATLLEVLGELGHASLGVNFDPANMILYGKGNPIEALRDLVPHVLQVHIKDAVPTQQPGTWGTETPAGEGAVDWPAFLSIVDGMDRSVDLVIEREGGDRRVEDILAAVELLGLHA
;
A
#
# COMPACT_ATOMS: atom_id res chain seq x y z
N MET A 1 -2.85 -53.40 -1.45
CA MET A 1 -2.16 -52.51 -0.52
C MET A 1 -2.14 -51.12 -1.13
N GLY A 2 -3.10 -50.29 -0.71
CA GLY A 2 -3.21 -48.90 -1.17
C GLY A 2 -2.39 -48.02 -0.22
N LEU A 3 -1.37 -47.38 -0.74
CA LEU A 3 -0.64 -46.36 -0.03
C LEU A 3 -1.50 -45.09 -0.03
N GLY A 4 -2.04 -44.75 1.13
CA GLY A 4 -2.71 -43.48 1.35
C GLY A 4 -1.69 -42.34 1.23
N ILE A 5 -1.98 -41.38 0.35
CA ILE A 5 -1.28 -40.09 0.28
C ILE A 5 -1.60 -39.36 1.60
N PRO A 6 -0.61 -38.92 2.38
CA PRO A 6 -0.90 -38.13 3.56
C PRO A 6 -1.55 -36.81 3.12
N LEU A 7 -2.73 -36.53 3.65
CA LEU A 7 -3.35 -35.21 3.60
C LEU A 7 -2.34 -34.21 4.19
N GLY A 8 -1.77 -33.35 3.34
CA GLY A 8 -0.90 -32.28 3.78
C GLY A 8 -1.67 -31.41 4.77
N ILE A 9 -1.14 -31.26 5.96
CA ILE A 9 -1.63 -30.29 6.94
C ILE A 9 -1.33 -28.93 6.32
N HIS A 10 -2.35 -28.27 5.74
CA HIS A 10 -2.27 -26.87 5.41
C HIS A 10 -2.22 -26.12 6.75
N PHE A 11 -1.04 -25.66 7.13
CA PHE A 11 -0.94 -24.64 8.16
C PHE A 11 -1.59 -23.38 7.58
N MET A 12 -2.66 -22.91 8.20
CA MET A 12 -3.21 -21.60 7.88
C MET A 12 -2.09 -20.58 8.09
N THR A 13 -1.76 -19.83 7.05
CA THR A 13 -0.81 -18.73 7.12
C THR A 13 -1.43 -17.66 8.03
N ILE A 14 -0.73 -17.28 9.10
CA ILE A 14 -1.22 -16.23 10.00
C ILE A 14 -0.77 -14.89 9.40
N HIS A 15 -1.73 -14.07 9.02
CA HIS A 15 -1.53 -12.71 8.53
C HIS A 15 -1.67 -11.71 9.69
N ARG A 16 -0.79 -10.72 9.79
CA ARG A 16 -1.00 -9.60 10.73
C ARG A 16 -2.01 -8.65 10.13
N THR A 17 -2.84 -8.05 10.99
CA THR A 17 -3.80 -7.02 10.57
C THR A 17 -3.44 -5.68 11.17
N ALA A 18 -3.41 -4.66 10.33
CA ALA A 18 -3.08 -3.29 10.69
C ALA A 18 -4.08 -2.32 10.04
N THR A 19 -3.94 -1.05 10.33
CA THR A 19 -4.59 0.02 9.56
C THR A 19 -3.58 1.07 9.13
N CYS A 20 -3.90 1.78 8.06
CA CYS A 20 -3.14 2.95 7.62
C CYS A 20 -3.33 4.10 8.60
N SER A 21 -2.25 4.77 9.00
CA SER A 21 -2.33 5.92 9.92
C SER A 21 -3.13 7.08 9.32
N TRP A 22 -3.02 7.33 8.01
CA TRP A 22 -3.78 8.39 7.31
C TRP A 22 -5.27 8.11 7.23
N SER A 23 -5.69 6.85 7.30
CA SER A 23 -7.11 6.50 7.41
C SER A 23 -7.77 7.08 8.67
N LEU A 24 -7.00 7.29 9.72
CA LEU A 24 -7.47 7.88 10.99
C LEU A 24 -7.38 9.41 11.02
N GLN A 25 -6.75 10.02 10.03
CA GLN A 25 -6.57 11.49 9.88
C GLN A 25 -6.01 12.18 11.13
N PRO A 26 -4.98 11.64 11.79
CA PRO A 26 -4.48 12.21 13.03
C PRO A 26 -3.74 13.53 12.77
N SER A 27 -3.94 14.51 13.63
CA SER A 27 -3.20 15.77 13.62
C SER A 27 -1.96 15.72 14.54
N SER A 28 -1.76 14.63 15.28
CA SER A 28 -0.62 14.43 16.18
C SER A 28 -0.39 12.96 16.51
N ALA A 29 0.80 12.64 17.03
CA ALA A 29 1.12 11.31 17.52
C ALA A 29 0.17 10.83 18.64
N ALA A 30 -0.27 11.72 19.51
CA ALA A 30 -1.24 11.41 20.57
C ALA A 30 -2.61 11.02 19.99
N GLU A 31 -3.10 11.78 19.01
CA GLU A 31 -4.38 11.51 18.36
C GLU A 31 -4.33 10.21 17.55
N LEU A 32 -3.19 9.89 16.91
CA LEU A 32 -2.99 8.62 16.23
C LEU A 32 -3.15 7.46 17.21
N VAL A 33 -2.46 7.49 18.35
CA VAL A 33 -2.54 6.44 19.38
C VAL A 33 -3.96 6.29 19.91
N ASP A 34 -4.64 7.40 20.24
CA ASP A 34 -6.01 7.36 20.75
C ASP A 34 -6.99 6.79 19.72
N SER A 35 -6.79 7.08 18.44
CA SER A 35 -7.60 6.52 17.35
C SER A 35 -7.32 5.03 17.14
N LEU A 36 -6.05 4.60 17.17
CA LEU A 36 -5.68 3.18 17.08
C LEU A 36 -6.27 2.36 18.23
N ARG A 37 -6.23 2.86 19.45
CA ARG A 37 -6.87 2.19 20.62
C ARG A 37 -8.37 1.96 20.39
N ARG A 38 -9.06 2.87 19.73
CA ARG A 38 -10.48 2.73 19.40
C ARG A 38 -10.76 1.66 18.37
N THR A 39 -9.80 1.34 17.49
CA THR A 39 -9.92 0.24 16.52
C THR A 39 -9.59 -1.12 17.12
N GLY A 40 -8.93 -1.17 18.28
CA GLY A 40 -8.43 -2.42 18.88
C GLY A 40 -7.23 -3.03 18.15
N LEU A 41 -6.76 -2.45 17.06
CA LEU A 41 -5.61 -2.93 16.29
C LEU A 41 -4.29 -2.59 17.00
N GLN A 42 -3.36 -3.56 16.99
CA GLN A 42 -2.04 -3.43 17.59
C GLN A 42 -0.92 -3.28 16.56
N ALA A 43 -1.28 -2.96 15.32
CA ALA A 43 -0.33 -2.73 14.24
C ALA A 43 -0.80 -1.59 13.34
N VAL A 44 0.17 -0.87 12.75
CA VAL A 44 -0.07 0.29 11.89
C VAL A 44 0.90 0.32 10.72
N GLN A 45 0.41 0.73 9.55
CA GLN A 45 1.24 1.27 8.47
C GLN A 45 1.35 2.77 8.69
N LEU A 46 2.55 3.27 8.93
CA LEU A 46 2.77 4.68 9.29
C LEU A 46 3.07 5.54 8.06
N ALA A 47 2.33 6.64 7.87
CA ALA A 47 2.70 7.67 6.91
C ALA A 47 4.03 8.31 7.35
N LEU A 48 5.11 8.07 6.61
CA LEU A 48 6.44 8.56 6.96
C LEU A 48 6.72 9.96 6.37
N SER A 49 6.04 10.37 5.29
CA SER A 49 6.22 11.69 4.71
C SER A 49 5.94 12.84 5.69
N PRO A 50 4.84 12.87 6.45
CA PRO A 50 4.65 13.90 7.49
C PRO A 50 5.65 13.77 8.64
N VAL A 51 6.07 12.55 9.02
CA VAL A 51 7.03 12.34 10.11
C VAL A 51 8.38 12.96 9.79
N VAL A 52 8.89 12.77 8.57
CA VAL A 52 10.18 13.37 8.15
C VAL A 52 10.04 14.82 7.71
N GLY A 53 8.85 15.24 7.26
CA GLY A 53 8.56 16.59 6.79
C GLY A 53 8.32 17.61 7.90
N ASP A 54 7.75 17.16 9.03
CA ASP A 54 7.50 17.97 10.22
C ASP A 54 7.89 17.21 11.51
N PRO A 55 9.20 17.04 11.75
CA PRO A 55 9.67 16.29 12.90
C PRO A 55 9.28 16.92 14.24
N GLU A 56 9.01 18.23 14.34
CA GLU A 56 8.55 18.86 15.57
C GLU A 56 7.14 18.40 15.97
N GLN A 57 6.29 18.15 14.98
CA GLN A 57 4.92 17.65 15.20
C GLN A 57 4.88 16.16 15.52
N TRP A 58 5.83 15.38 15.00
CA TRP A 58 5.81 13.93 15.04
C TRP A 58 6.98 13.29 15.79
N ASP A 59 7.78 14.05 16.54
CA ASP A 59 8.99 13.58 17.26
C ASP A 59 8.71 12.42 18.24
N GLU A 60 7.53 12.40 18.85
CA GLU A 60 7.14 11.38 19.84
C GLU A 60 6.43 10.16 19.23
N VAL A 61 6.22 10.10 17.90
CA VAL A 61 5.33 9.08 17.31
C VAL A 61 5.82 7.65 17.54
N PHE A 62 7.11 7.41 17.41
CA PHE A 62 7.71 6.09 17.60
C PHE A 62 7.65 5.65 19.07
N ASP A 63 8.05 6.51 19.98
CA ASP A 63 8.03 6.24 21.43
C ASP A 63 6.60 6.00 21.94
N ARG A 64 5.63 6.75 21.43
CA ARG A 64 4.23 6.60 21.82
C ARG A 64 3.63 5.29 21.31
N LEU A 65 3.89 4.91 20.04
CA LEU A 65 3.43 3.64 19.49
C LEU A 65 4.06 2.46 20.24
N ASP A 66 5.37 2.49 20.46
CA ASP A 66 6.09 1.45 21.24
C ASP A 66 5.56 1.35 22.67
N GLY A 67 5.36 2.48 23.36
CA GLY A 67 4.81 2.54 24.71
C GLY A 67 3.41 1.94 24.86
N GLU A 68 2.64 1.86 23.77
CA GLU A 68 1.32 1.21 23.69
C GLU A 68 1.39 -0.22 23.16
N GLY A 69 2.55 -0.71 22.77
CA GLY A 69 2.71 -2.02 22.15
C GLY A 69 2.12 -2.08 20.75
N ILE A 70 2.03 -0.95 20.04
CA ILE A 70 1.55 -0.87 18.65
C ILE A 70 2.74 -1.03 17.71
N GLU A 71 2.75 -2.09 16.94
CA GLU A 71 3.81 -2.41 15.99
C GLU A 71 3.66 -1.57 14.70
N ILE A 72 4.76 -0.96 14.23
CA ILE A 72 4.82 -0.35 12.91
C ILE A 72 5.29 -1.42 11.93
N ILE A 73 4.37 -1.94 11.13
CA ILE A 73 4.64 -3.08 10.22
C ILE A 73 5.17 -2.65 8.86
N SER A 74 4.91 -1.42 8.47
CA SER A 74 5.40 -0.80 7.23
C SER A 74 5.28 0.72 7.29
N GLY A 75 5.96 1.39 6.38
CA GLY A 75 5.84 2.82 6.15
C GLY A 75 5.17 3.15 4.82
N MET A 76 4.71 4.40 4.66
CA MET A 76 4.23 4.95 3.40
C MET A 76 4.99 6.22 3.06
N MET A 77 5.51 6.30 1.84
CA MET A 77 6.02 7.52 1.22
C MET A 77 4.96 8.09 0.28
N GLU A 78 4.48 9.29 0.60
CA GLU A 78 3.62 10.07 -0.27
C GLU A 78 4.48 10.98 -1.15
N PRO A 79 4.47 10.82 -2.48
CA PRO A 79 5.21 11.70 -3.39
C PRO A 79 4.71 13.14 -3.35
N LEU A 80 5.63 14.10 -3.54
CA LEU A 80 5.30 15.52 -3.51
C LEU A 80 4.51 15.96 -4.73
N GLY A 81 3.46 16.75 -4.51
CA GLY A 81 2.73 17.45 -5.56
C GLY A 81 1.67 16.61 -6.27
N GLU A 82 1.29 15.49 -5.74
CA GLU A 82 0.16 14.69 -6.24
C GLU A 82 -1.14 15.47 -6.15
N ASP A 83 -1.87 15.54 -7.26
CA ASP A 83 -3.18 16.22 -7.37
C ASP A 83 -4.26 15.20 -7.72
N TYR A 84 -5.04 14.81 -6.73
CA TYR A 84 -6.15 13.87 -6.83
C TYR A 84 -7.49 14.52 -7.22
N SER A 85 -7.50 15.77 -7.67
CA SER A 85 -8.73 16.48 -8.08
C SER A 85 -9.41 15.83 -9.29
N SER A 86 -8.66 15.15 -10.16
CA SER A 86 -9.18 14.39 -11.29
C SER A 86 -8.19 13.28 -11.71
N LEU A 87 -8.70 12.27 -12.48
CA LEU A 87 -7.84 11.23 -13.06
C LEU A 87 -6.76 11.80 -14.00
N GLU A 88 -7.08 12.90 -14.70
CA GLU A 88 -6.12 13.57 -15.59
C GLU A 88 -5.03 14.29 -14.78
N ALA A 89 -5.42 14.96 -13.69
CA ALA A 89 -4.49 15.65 -12.80
C ALA A 89 -3.50 14.66 -12.18
N ILE A 90 -3.98 13.61 -11.52
CA ILE A 90 -3.08 12.62 -10.89
C ILE A 90 -2.26 11.84 -11.92
N ALA A 91 -2.77 11.59 -13.12
CA ALA A 91 -2.00 10.95 -14.19
C ALA A 91 -0.78 11.76 -14.63
N THR A 92 -0.78 13.06 -14.42
CA THR A 92 0.34 13.96 -14.76
C THR A 92 1.19 14.36 -13.57
N THR A 93 0.64 14.34 -12.35
CA THR A 93 1.30 14.80 -11.13
C THR A 93 1.76 13.66 -10.22
N GLY A 94 1.27 12.44 -10.43
CA GLY A 94 1.47 11.32 -9.53
C GLY A 94 2.87 10.71 -9.56
N GLY A 95 3.29 10.26 -8.40
CA GLY A 95 4.51 9.49 -8.19
C GLY A 95 5.78 10.26 -8.51
N VAL A 96 6.69 9.58 -9.20
CA VAL A 96 8.00 10.13 -9.57
C VAL A 96 8.01 10.84 -10.94
N ARG A 97 6.83 10.98 -11.57
CA ARG A 97 6.70 11.46 -12.94
C ARG A 97 7.14 12.92 -13.16
N PRO A 98 6.68 13.92 -12.35
CA PRO A 98 6.97 15.32 -12.66
C PRO A 98 8.44 15.70 -12.42
N ASP A 99 9.06 16.37 -13.40
CA ASP A 99 10.43 16.90 -13.26
C ASP A 99 10.54 17.91 -12.11
N ALA A 100 9.48 18.71 -11.92
CA ALA A 100 9.46 19.79 -10.92
C ALA A 100 9.56 19.25 -9.47
N THR A 101 9.06 18.05 -9.19
CA THR A 101 9.04 17.45 -7.84
C THR A 101 10.11 16.37 -7.67
N TRP A 102 10.73 15.90 -8.74
CA TRP A 102 11.65 14.77 -8.72
C TRP A 102 12.77 14.87 -7.68
N GLU A 103 13.52 15.98 -7.69
CA GLU A 103 14.62 16.15 -6.74
C GLU A 103 14.12 16.25 -5.28
N GLY A 104 12.92 16.78 -5.08
CA GLY A 104 12.24 16.78 -3.78
C GLY A 104 11.88 15.37 -3.33
N ASN A 105 11.28 14.59 -4.22
CA ASN A 105 10.91 13.19 -3.97
C ASN A 105 12.14 12.32 -3.67
N LEU A 106 13.24 12.52 -4.39
CA LEU A 106 14.47 11.78 -4.12
C LEU A 106 15.05 12.12 -2.73
N ARG A 107 15.07 13.41 -2.34
CA ARG A 107 15.50 13.80 -0.98
C ARG A 107 14.58 13.22 0.09
N MET A 108 13.28 13.21 -0.15
CA MET A 108 12.30 12.61 0.75
C MET A 108 12.53 11.09 0.87
N ALA A 109 12.79 10.39 -0.24
CA ALA A 109 13.11 8.97 -0.23
C ALA A 109 14.34 8.67 0.66
N HIS A 110 15.41 9.47 0.57
CA HIS A 110 16.56 9.34 1.46
C HIS A 110 16.18 9.52 2.94
N ALA A 111 15.44 10.58 3.28
CA ALA A 111 15.04 10.87 4.64
C ALA A 111 14.12 9.76 5.22
N ILE A 112 13.18 9.27 4.41
CA ILE A 112 12.27 8.19 4.81
C ILE A 112 13.04 6.87 4.97
N ALA A 113 13.97 6.55 4.07
CA ALA A 113 14.77 5.34 4.16
C ALA A 113 15.68 5.36 5.42
N ASP A 114 16.29 6.52 5.75
CA ASP A 114 17.05 6.70 6.99
C ASP A 114 16.15 6.53 8.23
N CYS A 115 14.95 7.11 8.21
CA CYS A 115 13.96 7.00 9.28
C CYS A 115 13.48 5.53 9.44
N ALA A 116 13.13 4.87 8.35
CA ALA A 116 12.66 3.48 8.35
C ALA A 116 13.74 2.55 8.94
N ALA A 117 14.98 2.65 8.48
CA ALA A 117 16.10 1.86 8.98
C ALA A 117 16.37 2.13 10.47
N ALA A 118 16.30 3.38 10.92
CA ALA A 118 16.53 3.74 12.32
C ALA A 118 15.48 3.14 13.26
N HIS A 119 14.26 2.89 12.79
CA HIS A 119 13.14 2.37 13.57
C HIS A 119 12.76 0.92 13.23
N GLY A 120 13.58 0.22 12.44
CA GLY A 120 13.37 -1.20 12.13
C GLY A 120 12.18 -1.47 11.19
N ILE A 121 11.75 -0.47 10.42
CA ILE A 121 10.71 -0.61 9.39
C ILE A 121 11.36 -1.17 8.13
N ASP A 122 11.04 -2.39 7.76
CA ASP A 122 11.68 -3.13 6.67
C ASP A 122 10.93 -3.06 5.34
N LEU A 123 9.78 -2.38 5.30
CA LEU A 123 8.96 -2.19 4.10
C LEU A 123 8.41 -0.76 4.03
N VAL A 124 8.59 -0.10 2.89
CA VAL A 124 7.95 1.19 2.58
C VAL A 124 7.18 1.07 1.28
N THR A 125 5.92 1.52 1.30
CA THR A 125 5.08 1.56 0.10
C THR A 125 5.04 2.96 -0.50
N LEU A 126 4.78 3.04 -1.80
CA LEU A 126 4.55 4.31 -2.50
C LEU A 126 3.78 4.10 -3.81
N HIS A 127 3.12 5.15 -4.26
CA HIS A 127 2.61 5.22 -5.63
C HIS A 127 3.76 5.52 -6.61
N ALA A 128 3.96 4.64 -7.59
CA ALA A 128 4.99 4.84 -8.62
C ALA A 128 4.67 6.00 -9.58
N GLY A 129 3.38 6.29 -9.75
CA GLY A 129 2.82 7.18 -10.77
C GLY A 129 2.37 6.42 -12.01
N PHE A 130 1.68 7.10 -12.91
CA PHE A 130 1.15 6.49 -14.14
C PHE A 130 2.28 6.23 -15.14
N ILE A 131 2.79 5.01 -15.16
CA ILE A 131 3.88 4.61 -16.05
C ILE A 131 3.33 4.41 -17.47
N PRO A 132 3.87 5.09 -18.50
CA PRO A 132 3.45 4.90 -19.87
C PRO A 132 3.59 3.44 -20.30
N LYS A 133 2.57 2.92 -20.98
CA LYS A 133 2.54 1.51 -21.42
C LYS A 133 3.51 1.24 -22.57
N ASP A 134 3.70 2.22 -23.49
CA ASP A 134 4.56 2.06 -24.64
C ASP A 134 6.04 2.05 -24.21
N PRO A 135 6.80 0.96 -24.44
CA PRO A 135 8.23 0.91 -24.13
C PRO A 135 9.06 1.94 -24.90
N GLY A 136 8.56 2.44 -26.03
CA GLY A 136 9.22 3.49 -26.82
C GLY A 136 8.97 4.92 -26.31
N ASP A 137 8.13 5.09 -25.30
CA ASP A 137 7.84 6.40 -24.73
C ASP A 137 9.05 6.89 -23.88
N PRO A 138 9.64 8.05 -24.22
CA PRO A 138 10.78 8.57 -23.46
C PRO A 138 10.45 8.88 -22.01
N GLU A 139 9.20 9.17 -21.68
CA GLU A 139 8.77 9.40 -20.31
C GLU A 139 8.79 8.12 -19.48
N ARG A 140 8.47 6.94 -20.10
CA ARG A 140 8.61 5.64 -19.46
C ARG A 140 10.06 5.40 -19.01
N SER A 141 11.03 5.62 -19.88
CA SER A 141 12.45 5.46 -19.54
C SER A 141 12.86 6.35 -18.38
N THR A 142 12.43 7.62 -18.39
CA THR A 142 12.70 8.57 -17.31
C THR A 142 12.10 8.10 -15.98
N MET A 143 10.85 7.62 -16.00
CA MET A 143 10.20 7.12 -14.78
C MET A 143 10.91 5.86 -14.26
N LEU A 144 11.26 4.92 -15.10
CA LEU A 144 12.00 3.70 -14.70
C LEU A 144 13.35 4.03 -14.07
N ASP A 145 14.10 4.96 -14.64
CA ASP A 145 15.38 5.43 -14.06
C ASP A 145 15.17 6.04 -12.67
N ARG A 146 14.11 6.82 -12.49
CA ARG A 146 13.76 7.42 -11.19
C ARG A 146 13.33 6.37 -10.16
N LEU A 147 12.46 5.45 -10.57
CA LEU A 147 12.00 4.36 -9.71
C LEU A 147 13.15 3.46 -9.28
N HIS A 148 14.06 3.13 -10.20
CA HIS A 148 15.27 2.38 -9.88
C HIS A 148 16.10 3.09 -8.81
N ARG A 149 16.33 4.40 -8.95
CA ARG A 149 17.06 5.20 -7.95
C ARG A 149 16.37 5.21 -6.60
N VAL A 150 15.02 5.34 -6.56
CA VAL A 150 14.26 5.27 -5.31
C VAL A 150 14.45 3.90 -4.66
N VAL A 151 14.27 2.81 -5.42
CA VAL A 151 14.45 1.45 -4.89
C VAL A 151 15.86 1.22 -4.35
N GLU A 152 16.91 1.70 -5.04
CA GLU A 152 18.29 1.60 -4.54
C GLU A 152 18.50 2.38 -3.23
N VAL A 153 17.92 3.59 -3.09
CA VAL A 153 18.00 4.38 -1.85
C VAL A 153 17.50 3.61 -0.64
N PHE A 154 16.39 2.89 -0.79
CA PHE A 154 15.84 2.06 0.29
C PHE A 154 16.64 0.77 0.46
N ALA A 155 17.03 0.11 -0.62
CA ALA A 155 17.79 -1.14 -0.60
C ALA A 155 19.17 -0.99 0.07
N ASP A 156 19.85 0.14 -0.11
CA ASP A 156 21.11 0.48 0.56
C ASP A 156 20.97 0.54 2.10
N ARG A 157 19.74 0.59 2.61
CA ARG A 157 19.39 0.60 4.03
C ARG A 157 18.66 -0.68 4.47
N GLU A 158 18.68 -1.71 3.64
CA GLU A 158 18.00 -2.98 3.87
C GLU A 158 16.46 -2.84 4.03
N VAL A 159 15.87 -1.77 3.47
CA VAL A 159 14.43 -1.53 3.42
C VAL A 159 13.90 -1.95 2.06
N ARG A 160 12.82 -2.73 2.05
CA ARG A 160 12.12 -3.13 0.83
C ARG A 160 11.17 -2.03 0.39
N VAL A 161 10.88 -2.00 -0.91
CA VAL A 161 9.90 -1.09 -1.50
C VAL A 161 8.76 -1.88 -2.11
N ALA A 162 7.53 -1.42 -1.93
CA ALA A 162 6.38 -1.98 -2.61
C ALA A 162 5.62 -0.87 -3.36
N PHE A 163 5.46 -1.06 -4.68
CA PHE A 163 4.60 -0.17 -5.47
C PHE A 163 3.14 -0.54 -5.22
N GLU A 164 2.35 0.49 -4.93
CA GLU A 164 0.92 0.30 -4.72
C GLU A 164 0.19 0.19 -6.06
N THR A 165 -0.71 -0.80 -6.16
CA THR A 165 -1.52 -1.01 -7.37
C THR A 165 -2.62 0.04 -7.53
N GLY A 166 -3.04 0.26 -8.77
CA GLY A 166 -4.18 1.09 -9.12
C GLY A 166 -3.96 2.01 -10.30
N GLN A 167 -2.74 2.49 -10.50
CA GLN A 167 -2.44 3.48 -11.55
C GLN A 167 -2.14 2.83 -12.92
N GLU A 168 -1.76 1.55 -12.93
CA GLU A 168 -1.54 0.73 -14.13
C GLU A 168 -2.25 -0.63 -14.03
N THR A 169 -2.26 -1.37 -15.14
CA THR A 169 -2.75 -2.76 -15.16
C THR A 169 -1.72 -3.72 -14.54
N SER A 170 -2.15 -4.90 -14.05
CA SER A 170 -1.23 -5.95 -13.58
C SER A 170 -0.16 -6.30 -14.61
N ALA A 171 -0.54 -6.38 -15.88
CA ALA A 171 0.40 -6.68 -16.97
C ALA A 171 1.49 -5.60 -17.10
N THR A 172 1.12 -4.32 -17.08
CA THR A 172 2.09 -3.21 -17.12
C THR A 172 3.00 -3.23 -15.89
N LEU A 173 2.44 -3.47 -14.71
CA LEU A 173 3.22 -3.53 -13.47
C LEU A 173 4.21 -4.70 -13.50
N LEU A 174 3.81 -5.89 -13.97
CA LEU A 174 4.72 -7.03 -14.14
C LEU A 174 5.88 -6.73 -15.10
N GLU A 175 5.61 -6.04 -16.21
CA GLU A 175 6.67 -5.59 -17.12
C GLU A 175 7.66 -4.66 -16.40
N VAL A 176 7.15 -3.67 -15.65
CA VAL A 176 7.96 -2.71 -14.88
C VAL A 176 8.80 -3.42 -13.82
N LEU A 177 8.20 -4.33 -13.04
CA LEU A 177 8.93 -5.11 -12.04
C LEU A 177 10.06 -5.94 -12.68
N GLY A 178 9.78 -6.53 -13.85
CA GLY A 178 10.78 -7.28 -14.62
C GLY A 178 11.90 -6.42 -15.18
N GLU A 179 11.59 -5.21 -15.68
CA GLU A 179 12.58 -4.25 -16.18
C GLU A 179 13.47 -3.68 -15.07
N LEU A 180 12.89 -3.37 -13.91
CA LEU A 180 13.64 -2.91 -12.74
C LEU A 180 14.48 -4.04 -12.12
N GLY A 181 13.96 -5.28 -12.10
CA GLY A 181 14.69 -6.50 -11.74
C GLY A 181 15.36 -6.48 -10.36
N HIS A 182 14.77 -5.78 -9.37
CA HIS A 182 15.39 -5.56 -8.07
C HIS A 182 14.79 -6.47 -6.98
N ALA A 183 15.64 -7.16 -6.21
CA ALA A 183 15.21 -8.14 -5.21
C ALA A 183 14.44 -7.52 -4.02
N SER A 184 14.68 -6.23 -3.72
CA SER A 184 14.00 -5.50 -2.64
C SER A 184 12.69 -4.84 -3.11
N LEU A 185 12.26 -5.08 -4.36
CA LEU A 185 11.05 -4.49 -4.91
C LEU A 185 9.91 -5.49 -4.98
N GLY A 186 8.72 -5.06 -4.57
CA GLY A 186 7.49 -5.83 -4.69
C GLY A 186 6.25 -4.96 -4.87
N VAL A 187 5.13 -5.48 -4.45
CA VAL A 187 3.79 -4.88 -4.63
C VAL A 187 3.08 -4.77 -3.30
N ASN A 188 2.52 -3.59 -3.03
CA ASN A 188 1.43 -3.40 -2.10
C ASN A 188 0.12 -3.48 -2.90
N PHE A 189 -0.64 -4.55 -2.71
CA PHE A 189 -1.81 -4.80 -3.55
C PHE A 189 -3.06 -4.17 -2.95
N ASP A 190 -3.60 -3.15 -3.61
CA ASP A 190 -4.88 -2.51 -3.31
C ASP A 190 -5.92 -2.89 -4.37
N PRO A 191 -6.96 -3.68 -4.00
CA PRO A 191 -8.01 -4.06 -4.94
C PRO A 191 -8.94 -2.90 -5.31
N ALA A 192 -9.18 -1.96 -4.38
CA ALA A 192 -10.09 -0.85 -4.59
C ALA A 192 -9.49 0.19 -5.54
N ASN A 193 -8.20 0.46 -5.46
CA ASN A 193 -7.53 1.37 -6.38
C ASN A 193 -7.66 0.90 -7.82
N MET A 194 -7.58 -0.40 -8.09
CA MET A 194 -7.83 -0.93 -9.43
C MET A 194 -9.25 -0.65 -9.95
N ILE A 195 -10.25 -0.68 -9.06
CA ILE A 195 -11.64 -0.33 -9.37
C ILE A 195 -11.79 1.17 -9.59
N LEU A 196 -11.24 1.99 -8.67
CA LEU A 196 -11.29 3.45 -8.71
C LEU A 196 -10.70 4.01 -9.99
N TYR A 197 -9.56 3.47 -10.42
CA TYR A 197 -8.84 3.89 -11.63
C TYR A 197 -9.29 3.15 -12.90
N GLY A 198 -10.16 2.11 -12.79
CA GLY A 198 -10.62 1.32 -13.93
C GLY A 198 -9.49 0.53 -14.60
N LYS A 199 -8.59 -0.09 -13.83
CA LYS A 199 -7.38 -0.78 -14.32
C LYS A 199 -7.49 -2.30 -14.40
N GLY A 200 -8.71 -2.82 -14.41
CA GLY A 200 -8.97 -4.25 -14.61
C GLY A 200 -9.69 -4.92 -13.44
N ASN A 201 -9.79 -6.23 -13.49
CA ASN A 201 -10.40 -7.03 -12.43
C ASN A 201 -9.36 -7.27 -11.31
N PRO A 202 -9.62 -6.83 -10.05
CA PRO A 202 -8.64 -6.97 -8.97
C PRO A 202 -8.31 -8.43 -8.62
N ILE A 203 -9.25 -9.37 -8.80
CA ILE A 203 -9.01 -10.78 -8.50
C ILE A 203 -8.09 -11.44 -9.53
N GLU A 204 -8.25 -11.10 -10.80
CA GLU A 204 -7.34 -11.57 -11.85
C GLU A 204 -5.95 -10.96 -11.67
N ALA A 205 -5.90 -9.65 -11.40
CA ALA A 205 -4.66 -8.94 -11.16
C ALA A 205 -3.90 -9.47 -9.93
N LEU A 206 -4.61 -9.77 -8.83
CA LEU A 206 -3.97 -10.37 -7.65
C LEU A 206 -3.33 -11.72 -7.99
N ARG A 207 -4.03 -12.59 -8.75
CA ARG A 207 -3.46 -13.89 -9.18
C ARG A 207 -2.17 -13.71 -9.98
N ASP A 208 -2.14 -12.73 -10.88
CA ASP A 208 -0.96 -12.44 -11.69
C ASP A 208 0.20 -11.94 -10.82
N LEU A 209 -0.09 -11.11 -9.80
CA LEU A 209 0.90 -10.42 -8.99
C LEU A 209 1.33 -11.18 -7.72
N VAL A 210 0.68 -12.30 -7.34
CA VAL A 210 1.00 -13.10 -6.14
C VAL A 210 2.51 -13.27 -5.89
N PRO A 211 3.36 -13.57 -6.90
CA PRO A 211 4.80 -13.76 -6.65
C PRO A 211 5.51 -12.50 -6.11
N HIS A 212 4.94 -11.32 -6.33
CA HIS A 212 5.54 -10.04 -6.02
C HIS A 212 4.86 -9.33 -4.83
N VAL A 213 3.69 -9.79 -4.36
CA VAL A 213 2.94 -9.14 -3.27
C VAL A 213 3.72 -9.23 -1.96
N LEU A 214 4.00 -8.12 -1.34
CA LEU A 214 4.63 -7.99 -0.01
C LEU A 214 3.64 -7.60 1.07
N GLN A 215 2.58 -6.87 0.72
CA GLN A 215 1.51 -6.39 1.58
C GLN A 215 0.22 -6.26 0.76
N VAL A 216 -0.93 -6.29 1.40
CA VAL A 216 -2.21 -6.01 0.76
C VAL A 216 -2.97 -4.94 1.53
N HIS A 217 -3.65 -4.04 0.81
CA HIS A 217 -4.63 -3.14 1.40
C HIS A 217 -6.02 -3.79 1.41
N ILE A 218 -6.73 -3.59 2.51
CA ILE A 218 -8.13 -3.97 2.68
C ILE A 218 -8.96 -2.70 2.51
N LYS A 219 -9.33 -2.44 1.27
CA LYS A 219 -10.06 -1.25 0.80
C LYS A 219 -11.08 -1.67 -0.23
N ASP A 220 -12.22 -1.03 -0.30
CA ASP A 220 -13.30 -1.37 -1.22
C ASP A 220 -13.83 -0.15 -1.97
N ALA A 221 -14.37 -0.40 -3.15
CA ALA A 221 -14.90 0.65 -4.01
C ALA A 221 -15.96 0.10 -4.96
N VAL A 222 -16.79 0.99 -5.50
CA VAL A 222 -17.64 0.72 -6.66
C VAL A 222 -17.11 1.46 -7.89
N PRO A 223 -17.17 0.83 -9.08
CA PRO A 223 -16.66 1.45 -10.30
C PRO A 223 -17.53 2.64 -10.71
N THR A 224 -16.90 3.60 -11.39
CA THR A 224 -17.63 4.71 -12.01
C THR A 224 -18.55 4.21 -13.11
N GLN A 225 -19.68 4.89 -13.28
CA GLN A 225 -20.57 4.72 -14.45
C GLN A 225 -20.25 5.71 -15.59
N GLN A 226 -19.33 6.67 -15.35
CA GLN A 226 -18.94 7.69 -16.30
C GLN A 226 -17.45 7.51 -16.67
N PRO A 227 -17.12 7.06 -17.89
CA PRO A 227 -15.73 6.91 -18.31
C PRO A 227 -14.91 8.20 -18.10
N GLY A 228 -13.70 8.05 -17.56
CA GLY A 228 -12.80 9.19 -17.28
C GLY A 228 -13.05 9.89 -15.95
N THR A 229 -13.94 9.36 -15.10
CA THR A 229 -14.14 9.83 -13.73
C THR A 229 -13.74 8.75 -12.72
N TRP A 230 -13.58 9.15 -11.47
CA TRP A 230 -13.31 8.26 -10.36
C TRP A 230 -14.46 7.27 -10.12
N GLY A 231 -14.11 6.05 -9.68
CA GLY A 231 -15.03 5.23 -8.89
C GLY A 231 -15.36 5.90 -7.55
N THR A 232 -16.08 5.20 -6.71
CA THR A 232 -16.42 5.68 -5.35
C THR A 232 -15.92 4.68 -4.33
N GLU A 233 -15.08 5.14 -3.40
CA GLU A 233 -14.66 4.32 -2.26
C GLU A 233 -15.83 4.07 -1.31
N THR A 234 -15.93 2.85 -0.81
CA THR A 234 -16.95 2.40 0.14
C THR A 234 -16.27 1.73 1.34
N PRO A 235 -16.99 1.57 2.49
CA PRO A 235 -16.50 0.66 3.53
C PRO A 235 -16.24 -0.74 2.98
N ALA A 236 -15.22 -1.43 3.50
CA ALA A 236 -14.88 -2.78 3.06
C ALA A 236 -16.06 -3.74 3.23
N GLY A 237 -16.38 -4.48 2.18
CA GLY A 237 -17.57 -5.35 2.11
C GLY A 237 -18.82 -4.70 1.52
N GLU A 238 -18.83 -3.39 1.29
CA GLU A 238 -19.96 -2.67 0.69
C GLU A 238 -19.70 -2.29 -0.79
N GLY A 239 -18.53 -2.62 -1.33
CA GLY A 239 -18.11 -2.30 -2.69
C GLY A 239 -18.23 -3.46 -3.67
N ALA A 240 -17.34 -3.49 -4.63
CA ALA A 240 -17.32 -4.45 -5.73
C ALA A 240 -16.15 -5.45 -5.64
N VAL A 241 -15.36 -5.44 -4.56
CA VAL A 241 -14.31 -6.43 -4.34
C VAL A 241 -14.93 -7.78 -3.95
N ASP A 242 -14.57 -8.84 -4.68
CA ASP A 242 -14.95 -10.21 -4.31
C ASP A 242 -14.08 -10.69 -3.16
N TRP A 243 -14.46 -10.33 -1.92
CA TRP A 243 -13.70 -10.62 -0.71
C TRP A 243 -13.46 -12.12 -0.47
N PRO A 244 -14.44 -13.01 -0.68
CA PRO A 244 -14.19 -14.45 -0.57
C PRO A 244 -13.11 -14.93 -1.54
N ALA A 245 -13.13 -14.49 -2.80
CA ALA A 245 -12.10 -14.84 -3.77
C ALA A 245 -10.75 -14.18 -3.45
N PHE A 246 -10.74 -12.92 -3.01
CA PHE A 246 -9.55 -12.19 -2.60
C PHE A 246 -8.83 -12.88 -1.45
N LEU A 247 -9.53 -13.12 -0.33
CA LEU A 247 -8.97 -13.74 0.86
C LEU A 247 -8.51 -15.17 0.58
N SER A 248 -9.27 -15.94 -0.23
CA SER A 248 -8.84 -17.28 -0.63
C SER A 248 -7.51 -17.31 -1.39
N ILE A 249 -7.21 -16.27 -2.18
CA ILE A 249 -5.90 -16.15 -2.86
C ILE A 249 -4.82 -15.79 -1.85
N VAL A 250 -5.08 -14.82 -0.97
CA VAL A 250 -4.13 -14.38 0.06
C VAL A 250 -3.78 -15.51 1.02
N ASP A 251 -4.77 -16.24 1.53
CA ASP A 251 -4.58 -17.40 2.41
C ASP A 251 -3.84 -18.55 1.72
N GLY A 252 -3.94 -18.62 0.39
CA GLY A 252 -3.24 -19.61 -0.44
C GLY A 252 -1.79 -19.25 -0.78
N MET A 253 -1.30 -18.10 -0.37
CA MET A 253 0.12 -17.72 -0.58
C MET A 253 1.05 -18.60 0.27
N ASP A 254 2.23 -18.87 -0.24
CA ASP A 254 3.26 -19.66 0.44
C ASP A 254 4.01 -18.87 1.53
N ARG A 255 3.65 -17.62 1.74
CA ARG A 255 4.18 -16.70 2.74
C ARG A 255 3.10 -15.86 3.41
N SER A 256 3.37 -15.39 4.62
CA SER A 256 2.54 -14.36 5.26
C SER A 256 2.73 -13.01 4.58
N VAL A 257 1.62 -12.29 4.42
CA VAL A 257 1.59 -10.88 4.00
C VAL A 257 0.73 -10.11 4.99
N ASP A 258 1.03 -8.83 5.21
CA ASP A 258 0.25 -8.01 6.12
C ASP A 258 -1.05 -7.54 5.44
N LEU A 259 -2.15 -7.59 6.19
CA LEU A 259 -3.47 -7.09 5.78
C LEU A 259 -3.65 -5.71 6.40
N VAL A 260 -3.57 -4.67 5.59
CA VAL A 260 -3.61 -3.29 6.08
C VAL A 260 -4.91 -2.63 5.67
N ILE A 261 -5.78 -2.34 6.63
CA ILE A 261 -7.06 -1.69 6.37
C ILE A 261 -6.82 -0.24 6.00
N GLU A 262 -7.31 0.14 4.83
CA GLU A 262 -7.25 1.50 4.34
C GLU A 262 -8.64 2.08 4.11
N ARG A 263 -8.87 3.30 4.60
CA ARG A 263 -10.10 4.05 4.42
C ARG A 263 -9.80 5.53 4.24
N GLU A 264 -10.01 6.07 3.04
CA GLU A 264 -9.75 7.48 2.72
C GLU A 264 -11.04 8.30 2.55
N GLY A 265 -12.12 7.66 2.12
CA GLY A 265 -13.43 8.26 1.97
C GLY A 265 -14.22 8.34 3.28
N GLY A 266 -15.28 9.14 3.31
CA GLY A 266 -16.21 9.25 4.44
C GLY A 266 -15.63 9.89 5.70
N ASP A 267 -16.47 10.02 6.72
CA ASP A 267 -16.19 10.67 8.01
C ASP A 267 -16.32 9.72 9.23
N ARG A 268 -16.66 8.44 8.98
CA ARG A 268 -16.84 7.40 10.00
C ARG A 268 -15.66 6.42 10.02
N ARG A 269 -14.45 6.95 10.00
CA ARG A 269 -13.21 6.18 9.77
C ARG A 269 -13.01 5.01 10.71
N VAL A 270 -13.18 5.22 12.01
CA VAL A 270 -12.99 4.16 13.02
C VAL A 270 -14.05 3.07 12.87
N GLU A 271 -15.31 3.46 12.68
CA GLU A 271 -16.41 2.51 12.48
C GLU A 271 -16.22 1.69 11.19
N ASP A 272 -15.76 2.32 10.11
CA ASP A 272 -15.50 1.65 8.83
C ASP A 272 -14.29 0.69 8.95
N ILE A 273 -13.26 1.05 9.72
CA ILE A 273 -12.13 0.15 10.04
C ILE A 273 -12.59 -1.05 10.87
N LEU A 274 -13.45 -0.84 11.88
CA LEU A 274 -14.02 -1.93 12.68
C LEU A 274 -14.86 -2.88 11.81
N ALA A 275 -15.63 -2.37 10.85
CA ALA A 275 -16.36 -3.21 9.90
C ALA A 275 -15.41 -4.05 9.03
N ALA A 276 -14.27 -3.50 8.62
CA ALA A 276 -13.25 -4.27 7.90
C ALA A 276 -12.60 -5.36 8.79
N VAL A 277 -12.38 -5.08 10.08
CA VAL A 277 -11.92 -6.09 11.05
C VAL A 277 -12.91 -7.25 11.16
N GLU A 278 -14.22 -6.95 11.21
CA GLU A 278 -15.28 -7.97 11.22
C GLU A 278 -15.30 -8.77 9.91
N LEU A 279 -15.15 -8.12 8.75
CA LEU A 279 -15.07 -8.77 7.44
C LEU A 279 -13.92 -9.78 7.38
N LEU A 280 -12.78 -9.47 8.00
CA LEU A 280 -11.63 -10.36 8.07
C LEU A 280 -11.81 -11.51 9.08
N GLY A 281 -12.94 -11.57 9.80
CA GLY A 281 -13.22 -12.58 10.81
C GLY A 281 -12.37 -12.46 12.08
N LEU A 282 -11.77 -11.30 12.29
CA LEU A 282 -11.00 -10.98 13.48
C LEU A 282 -11.95 -10.40 14.53
N HIS A 283 -12.20 -11.15 15.59
CA HIS A 283 -12.95 -10.65 16.73
C HIS A 283 -11.99 -9.82 17.61
N ALA A 284 -12.33 -8.56 17.82
CA ALA A 284 -11.64 -7.66 18.73
C ALA A 284 -11.78 -8.13 20.20
#